data_b48a0e04706a35cdc97dcbf26deb9f1d
#
_entry.id   b48a0e04706a35cdc97dcbf26deb9f1d
#
_cell.length_a   1.000
_cell.length_b   1.000
_cell.length_c   1.000
_cell.angle_alpha   90.00
_cell.angle_beta   90.00
_cell.angle_gamma   90.00
#
_symmetry.space_group_name_H-M   'P 1'
#
loop_
_entity.id
_entity.type
_entity.pdbx_description
1 polymer ?
#
loop_
_entity_poly.entity_id
_entity_poly.type
_entity_poly.pdbx_seq_one_letter_code
_entity_poly.pdbx_strand_id
1 'polypeptide(L)'
;MKIATYNINGINGRLDNLLRWLKEAEPDVVCLQELKCEDSRFPETALLDAGYHAIWQGQKSWNGVAILSRYGEIKETRRGLDGDEQDMHSRYIEAFING
;
A
#
# COMPACT_ATOMS: atom_id res chain seq x y z
N MET A 1 -2.39 18.21 4.55
CA MET A 1 -1.88 16.86 4.24
C MET A 1 -2.43 16.40 2.89
N LYS A 2 -1.57 15.93 2.02
CA LYS A 2 -1.98 15.39 0.72
C LYS A 2 -2.16 13.88 0.82
N ILE A 3 -3.38 13.41 0.66
CA ILE A 3 -3.71 11.99 0.72
C ILE A 3 -4.22 11.58 -0.66
N ALA A 4 -3.65 10.52 -1.21
CA ALA A 4 -4.04 10.01 -2.52
C ALA A 4 -4.51 8.57 -2.40
N THR A 5 -5.42 8.18 -3.29
CA THR A 5 -5.83 6.79 -3.44
C THR A 5 -5.64 6.41 -4.91
N TYR A 6 -5.16 5.19 -5.15
CA TYR A 6 -4.76 4.80 -6.49
C TYR A 6 -4.90 3.29 -6.69
N ASN A 7 -5.61 2.90 -7.74
CA ASN A 7 -5.67 1.50 -8.16
C ASN A 7 -4.45 1.24 -9.03
N ILE A 8 -3.44 0.53 -8.49
CA ILE A 8 -2.15 0.36 -9.18
C ILE A 8 -2.19 -0.73 -10.24
N ASN A 9 -3.16 -1.63 -10.17
CA ASN A 9 -3.30 -2.71 -11.15
C ASN A 9 -1.98 -3.47 -11.38
N GLY A 10 -1.38 -3.94 -10.30
CA GLY A 10 -0.11 -4.67 -10.32
C GLY A 10 1.07 -3.78 -9.95
N ILE A 11 1.47 -3.81 -8.67
CA ILE A 11 2.50 -2.89 -8.17
C ILE A 11 3.88 -3.16 -8.79
N ASN A 12 4.26 -4.42 -8.97
CA ASN A 12 5.59 -4.73 -9.48
C ASN A 12 5.74 -4.37 -10.95
N GLY A 13 4.69 -4.53 -11.74
CA GLY A 13 4.72 -4.15 -13.15
C GLY A 13 4.66 -2.66 -13.40
N ARG A 14 4.27 -1.88 -12.39
CA ARG A 14 4.11 -0.43 -12.49
C ARG A 14 4.98 0.33 -11.51
N LEU A 15 5.98 -0.35 -10.95
CA LEU A 15 6.80 0.23 -9.88
C LEU A 15 7.52 1.50 -10.34
N ASP A 16 8.11 1.50 -11.52
CA ASP A 16 8.82 2.68 -12.03
C ASP A 16 7.89 3.89 -12.15
N ASN A 17 6.67 3.67 -12.63
CA ASN A 17 5.68 4.75 -12.72
C ASN A 17 5.27 5.25 -11.35
N LEU A 18 5.09 4.33 -10.40
CA LEU A 18 4.75 4.69 -9.03
C LEU A 18 5.85 5.54 -8.38
N LEU A 19 7.09 5.09 -8.49
CA LEU A 19 8.23 5.81 -7.91
C LEU A 19 8.39 7.21 -8.51
N ARG A 20 8.18 7.34 -9.82
CA ARG A 20 8.21 8.65 -10.47
C ARG A 20 7.12 9.56 -9.94
N TRP A 21 5.90 9.03 -9.84
CA TRP A 21 4.77 9.82 -9.33
C TRP A 21 4.99 10.24 -7.89
N LEU A 22 5.50 9.36 -7.03
CA LEU A 22 5.80 9.71 -5.64
C LEU A 22 6.79 10.86 -5.56
N LYS A 23 7.79 10.87 -6.44
CA LYS A 23 8.79 11.93 -6.47
C LYS A 23 8.20 13.26 -6.96
N GLU A 24 7.31 13.21 -7.95
CA GLU A 24 6.71 14.40 -8.54
C GLU A 24 5.61 15.00 -7.67
N ALA A 25 4.71 14.16 -7.18
CA ALA A 25 3.53 14.61 -6.45
C ALA A 25 3.78 14.81 -4.96
N GLU A 26 4.74 14.09 -4.41
CA GLU A 26 5.10 14.13 -2.99
C GLU A 26 3.88 14.00 -2.07
N PRO A 27 3.04 12.97 -2.26
CA PRO A 27 1.90 12.79 -1.37
C PRO A 27 2.37 12.44 0.03
N ASP A 28 1.57 12.81 1.03
CA ASP A 28 1.88 12.47 2.42
C ASP A 28 1.50 11.02 2.72
N VAL A 29 0.34 10.60 2.23
CA VAL A 29 -0.19 9.25 2.43
C VAL A 29 -0.78 8.76 1.12
N VAL A 30 -0.55 7.49 0.79
CA VAL A 30 -1.11 6.88 -0.42
C VAL A 30 -1.78 5.57 -0.05
N CYS A 31 -3.01 5.41 -0.48
CA CYS A 31 -3.73 4.14 -0.37
C CYS A 31 -3.73 3.47 -1.74
N LEU A 32 -3.14 2.27 -1.82
CA LEU A 32 -3.05 1.53 -3.08
C LEU A 32 -4.00 0.34 -3.05
N GLN A 33 -4.65 0.09 -4.17
CA GLN A 33 -5.51 -1.07 -4.38
C GLN A 33 -5.00 -1.90 -5.55
N GLU A 34 -5.38 -3.17 -5.56
CA GLU A 34 -5.01 -4.12 -6.61
C GLU A 34 -3.50 -4.26 -6.78
N LEU A 35 -2.83 -4.56 -5.67
CA LEU A 35 -1.37 -4.80 -5.69
C LEU A 35 -1.00 -5.96 -6.60
N LYS A 36 -1.83 -6.99 -6.65
CA LYS A 36 -1.62 -8.19 -7.47
C LYS A 36 -0.26 -8.83 -7.22
N CYS A 37 0.12 -8.91 -5.96
CA CYS A 37 1.35 -9.56 -5.56
C CYS A 37 1.21 -10.20 -4.18
N GLU A 38 1.98 -11.25 -3.95
CA GLU A 38 2.06 -11.88 -2.63
C GLU A 38 2.82 -10.96 -1.68
N ASP A 39 2.59 -11.11 -0.37
CA ASP A 39 3.24 -10.27 0.65
C ASP A 39 4.78 -10.26 0.51
N SER A 40 5.37 -11.42 0.21
CA SER A 40 6.81 -11.55 0.10
C SER A 40 7.40 -10.84 -1.13
N ARG A 41 6.55 -10.46 -2.09
CA ARG A 41 6.99 -9.80 -3.32
C ARG A 41 6.69 -8.32 -3.36
N PHE A 42 6.14 -7.79 -2.29
CA PHE A 42 5.88 -6.35 -2.19
C PHE A 42 7.22 -5.58 -2.20
N PRO A 43 7.34 -4.54 -3.03
CA PRO A 43 8.62 -3.83 -3.20
C PRO A 43 8.91 -2.84 -2.08
N GLU A 44 9.00 -3.33 -0.84
CA GLU A 44 9.19 -2.48 0.33
C GLU A 44 10.47 -1.66 0.28
N THR A 45 11.57 -2.30 -0.10
CA THR A 45 12.88 -1.62 -0.13
C THR A 45 12.89 -0.44 -1.09
N ALA A 46 12.31 -0.60 -2.29
CA ALA A 46 12.24 0.47 -3.26
C ALA A 46 11.41 1.65 -2.73
N LEU A 47 10.33 1.36 -2.01
CA LEU A 47 9.49 2.40 -1.44
C LEU A 47 10.16 3.11 -0.27
N LEU A 48 10.88 2.37 0.59
CA LEU A 48 11.68 2.98 1.66
C LEU A 48 12.76 3.89 1.08
N ASP A 49 13.44 3.45 0.02
CA ASP A 49 14.45 4.27 -0.66
C ASP A 49 13.84 5.56 -1.23
N ALA A 50 12.58 5.51 -1.62
CA ALA A 50 11.85 6.69 -2.11
C ALA A 50 11.30 7.57 -0.98
N GLY A 51 11.51 7.17 0.28
CA GLY A 51 11.07 7.94 1.44
C GLY A 51 9.71 7.57 1.98
N TYR A 52 9.21 6.37 1.66
CA TYR A 52 7.89 5.94 2.09
C TYR A 52 7.95 4.67 2.90
N HIS A 53 7.37 4.72 4.10
CA HIS A 53 7.06 3.52 4.88
C HIS A 53 5.78 2.91 4.33
N ALA A 54 5.61 1.60 4.48
CA ALA A 54 4.46 0.91 3.93
C ALA A 54 3.96 -0.20 4.87
N ILE A 55 2.65 -0.37 4.89
CA ILE A 55 2.04 -1.61 5.34
C ILE A 55 1.18 -2.13 4.20
N TRP A 56 1.06 -3.45 4.10
CA TRP A 56 0.35 -4.05 2.98
C TRP A 56 -0.24 -5.39 3.34
N GLN A 57 -1.24 -5.78 2.58
CA GLN A 57 -1.79 -7.14 2.58
C GLN A 57 -1.93 -7.55 1.14
N GLY A 58 -1.09 -8.48 0.71
CA GLY A 58 -1.05 -8.91 -0.68
C GLY A 58 -1.94 -10.09 -0.97
N GLN A 59 -2.18 -10.32 -2.25
CA GLN A 59 -2.85 -11.49 -2.76
C GLN A 59 -2.37 -11.72 -4.18
N LYS A 60 -1.95 -12.95 -4.47
CA LYS A 60 -1.44 -13.31 -5.79
C LYS A 60 -2.50 -13.08 -6.86
N SER A 61 -2.09 -12.56 -7.99
CA SER A 61 -2.87 -12.38 -9.22
C SER A 61 -3.86 -11.23 -9.21
N TRP A 62 -4.54 -10.96 -8.11
CA TRP A 62 -5.50 -9.86 -8.02
C TRP A 62 -5.64 -9.38 -6.59
N ASN A 63 -6.38 -8.29 -6.38
CA ASN A 63 -6.57 -7.67 -5.07
C ASN A 63 -5.23 -7.25 -4.43
N GLY A 64 -5.23 -7.10 -3.12
CA GLY A 64 -4.11 -6.58 -2.38
C GLY A 64 -4.22 -5.08 -2.16
N VAL A 65 -3.93 -4.65 -0.94
CA VAL A 65 -4.02 -3.25 -0.55
C VAL A 65 -2.76 -2.83 0.20
N ALA A 66 -2.41 -1.56 0.11
CA ALA A 66 -1.28 -1.01 0.85
C ALA A 66 -1.57 0.42 1.25
N ILE A 67 -0.93 0.83 2.34
CA ILE A 67 -0.90 2.23 2.77
C ILE A 67 0.57 2.64 2.83
N LEU A 68 0.90 3.70 2.13
CA LEU A 68 2.24 4.30 2.14
C LEU A 68 2.18 5.62 2.90
N SER A 69 3.24 5.92 3.67
CA SER A 69 3.35 7.20 4.36
C SER A 69 4.79 7.67 4.36
N ARG A 70 5.00 8.94 4.08
CA ARG A 70 6.33 9.54 4.21
C ARG A 70 6.62 10.04 5.63
N TYR A 71 5.64 9.97 6.51
CA TYR A 71 5.79 10.39 7.90
C TYR A 71 5.92 9.17 8.79
N GLY A 72 7.09 8.98 9.38
CA GLY A 72 7.30 8.06 10.46
C GLY A 72 6.76 6.66 10.27
N GLU A 73 6.58 5.98 11.38
CA GLU A 73 6.13 4.61 11.41
C GLU A 73 4.61 4.51 11.19
N ILE A 74 4.19 3.56 10.38
CA ILE A 74 2.77 3.25 10.18
C ILE A 74 2.40 2.13 11.15
N LYS A 75 1.36 2.37 11.95
CA LYS A 75 0.86 1.36 12.86
C LYS A 75 -0.39 0.72 12.29
N GLU A 76 -0.28 -0.55 11.92
CA GLU A 76 -1.42 -1.30 11.42
C GLU A 76 -2.40 -1.57 12.55
N THR A 77 -3.68 -1.27 12.34
CA THR A 77 -4.73 -1.49 13.34
C THR A 77 -5.64 -2.65 12.99
N ARG A 78 -5.82 -2.94 11.71
CA ARG A 78 -6.70 -4.03 11.30
C ARG A 78 -6.45 -4.48 9.87
N ARG A 79 -6.58 -5.78 9.63
CA ARG A 79 -6.64 -6.37 8.29
C ARG A 79 -7.98 -7.08 8.13
N GLY A 80 -8.61 -6.88 6.96
CA GLY A 80 -9.91 -7.44 6.67
C GLY A 80 -11.02 -6.70 7.40
N LEU A 81 -12.26 -7.01 7.05
CA LEU A 81 -13.44 -6.41 7.66
C LEU A 81 -13.96 -7.30 8.78
N ASP A 82 -14.33 -6.69 9.91
CA ASP A 82 -14.94 -7.43 11.01
C ASP A 82 -16.25 -8.07 10.54
N GLY A 83 -16.45 -9.31 10.93
CA GLY A 83 -17.67 -10.04 10.58
C GLY A 83 -17.63 -10.71 9.22
N ASP A 84 -16.55 -10.55 8.46
CA ASP A 84 -16.39 -11.18 7.16
C ASP A 84 -15.21 -12.16 7.18
N GLU A 85 -15.30 -13.14 8.06
CA GLU A 85 -14.24 -14.14 8.25
C GLU A 85 -14.09 -15.07 7.06
N GLN A 86 -15.11 -15.11 6.19
CA GLN A 86 -15.10 -15.94 5.01
C GLN A 86 -14.44 -15.26 3.80
N ASP A 87 -14.18 -13.96 3.90
CA ASP A 87 -13.56 -13.22 2.80
C ASP A 87 -12.06 -13.49 2.75
N MET A 88 -11.65 -14.23 1.74
CA MET A 88 -10.24 -14.56 1.49
C MET A 88 -9.54 -13.52 0.64
N HIS A 89 -10.24 -12.46 0.22
CA HIS A 89 -9.69 -11.43 -0.65
C HIS A 89 -9.02 -10.32 0.15
N SER A 90 -7.82 -9.93 -0.27
CA SER A 90 -7.04 -8.87 0.38
C SER A 90 -7.51 -7.50 -0.12
N ARG A 91 -8.58 -6.99 0.47
CA ARG A 91 -9.22 -5.73 0.07
C ARG A 91 -9.24 -4.67 1.15
N TYR A 92 -8.86 -5.01 2.38
CA TYR A 92 -8.99 -4.09 3.49
C TYR A 92 -7.76 -4.10 4.38
N ILE A 93 -7.25 -2.93 4.67
CA ILE A 93 -6.20 -2.73 5.67
C ILE A 93 -6.44 -1.36 6.31
N GLU A 94 -6.15 -1.27 7.60
CA GLU A 94 -6.38 -0.06 8.36
C GLU A 94 -5.13 0.29 9.14
N ALA A 95 -4.83 1.58 9.27
CA ALA A 95 -3.62 2.03 9.93
C ALA A 95 -3.82 3.34 10.67
N PHE A 96 -2.99 3.55 11.66
CA PHE A 96 -2.85 4.82 12.35
C PHE A 96 -1.47 5.40 12.01
N ILE A 97 -1.45 6.65 11.54
CA ILE A 97 -0.24 7.31 11.12
C ILE A 97 -0.01 8.56 11.97
N ASN A 98 1.13 8.58 12.66
CA ASN A 98 1.56 9.72 13.45
C ASN A 98 2.43 10.62 12.58
N GLY A 99 1.98 11.84 12.42
CA GLY A 99 2.78 12.73 11.60
C GLY A 99 2.31 14.16 11.59
#